data_f1784fef36caf16a70fb49257c7f4599
#
_entry.id   f1784fef36caf16a70fb49257c7f4599
#
_cell.length_a   1.000
_cell.length_b   1.000
_cell.length_c   1.000
_cell.angle_alpha   90.00
_cell.angle_beta   90.00
_cell.angle_gamma   90.00
#
_symmetry.space_group_name_H-M   'P 1'
#
loop_
_entity.id
_entity.type
_entity.pdbx_description
1 polymer ?
#
loop_
_entity_poly.entity_id
_entity_poly.type
_entity_poly.pdbx_seq_one_letter_code
_entity_poly.pdbx_strand_id
1 'polypeptide(L)'
;MAPQPRPAWRNTLWRRARSLTAETAFQGLAGLASLHPAARPSRHGIAVERDVVYGPDRRWHQLDLYRPVHRPGPWPVVFYVHGGAFHLLSKDTHWLMGLVFARHGYLVVNIS
;
A
#
# COMPACT_ATOMS: atom_id res chain seq x y z
N MET A 1 23.55 40.33 19.34
CA MET A 1 24.12 39.12 18.70
C MET A 1 23.01 38.38 18.01
N ALA A 2 22.96 38.37 16.68
CA ALA A 2 21.91 37.73 15.92
C ALA A 2 22.06 36.20 16.03
N PRO A 3 20.98 35.44 16.19
CA PRO A 3 21.04 33.98 16.20
C PRO A 3 21.56 33.47 14.87
N GLN A 4 22.59 32.66 14.90
CA GLN A 4 23.17 32.02 13.72
C GLN A 4 22.11 31.10 13.07
N PRO A 5 21.92 31.14 11.75
CA PRO A 5 20.99 30.25 11.06
C PRO A 5 21.42 28.80 11.26
N ARG A 6 20.48 27.98 11.71
CA ARG A 6 20.72 26.53 11.90
C ARG A 6 21.05 25.89 10.55
N PRO A 7 22.10 25.08 10.45
CA PRO A 7 22.50 24.50 9.17
C PRO A 7 21.38 23.59 8.60
N ALA A 8 21.05 23.78 7.34
CA ALA A 8 19.94 23.12 6.63
C ALA A 8 20.03 21.58 6.66
N TRP A 9 21.24 20.99 6.77
CA TRP A 9 21.43 19.54 6.83
C TRP A 9 20.81 18.88 8.07
N ARG A 10 20.75 19.59 9.21
CA ARG A 10 20.12 19.06 10.43
C ARG A 10 18.62 18.78 10.22
N ASN A 11 17.94 19.65 9.49
CA ASN A 11 16.52 19.48 9.20
C ASN A 11 16.27 18.30 8.25
N THR A 12 17.20 18.05 7.34
CA THR A 12 17.09 16.95 6.37
C THR A 12 17.27 15.58 7.04
N LEU A 13 18.21 15.46 7.97
CA LEU A 13 18.45 14.20 8.70
C LEU A 13 17.27 13.85 9.61
N TRP A 14 16.72 14.82 10.34
CA TRP A 14 15.55 14.58 11.19
C TRP A 14 14.30 14.24 10.39
N ARG A 15 14.10 14.86 9.23
CA ARG A 15 12.99 14.53 8.33
C ARG A 15 13.13 13.11 7.77
N ARG A 16 14.33 12.71 7.36
CA ARG A 16 14.57 11.32 6.90
C ARG A 16 14.41 10.30 8.02
N ALA A 17 14.92 10.55 9.20
CA ALA A 17 14.73 9.65 10.34
C ALA A 17 13.27 9.50 10.73
N ARG A 18 12.50 10.58 10.74
CA ARG A 18 11.05 10.54 11.03
C ARG A 18 10.25 9.81 9.95
N SER A 19 10.63 9.94 8.70
CA SER A 19 9.96 9.22 7.60
C SER A 19 10.24 7.73 7.65
N LEU A 20 11.48 7.32 7.91
CA LEU A 20 11.86 5.91 8.05
C LEU A 20 11.15 5.23 9.23
N THR A 21 11.02 5.91 10.38
CA THR A 21 10.30 5.38 11.54
C THR A 21 8.80 5.27 11.30
N ALA A 22 8.19 6.25 10.65
CA ALA A 22 6.78 6.20 10.29
C ALA A 22 6.49 5.08 9.29
N GLU A 23 7.31 4.94 8.25
CA GLU A 23 7.19 3.86 7.27
C GLU A 23 7.30 2.48 7.93
N THR A 24 8.31 2.28 8.78
CA THR A 24 8.50 1.03 9.51
C THR A 24 7.31 0.72 10.42
N ALA A 25 6.76 1.72 11.10
CA ALA A 25 5.59 1.55 11.96
C ALA A 25 4.35 1.18 11.14
N PHE A 26 4.10 1.83 10.00
CA PHE A 26 2.98 1.49 9.12
C PHE A 26 3.12 0.10 8.51
N GLN A 27 4.30 -0.27 8.05
CA GLN A 27 4.58 -1.62 7.52
C GLN A 27 4.39 -2.69 8.59
N GLY A 28 4.90 -2.46 9.80
CA GLY A 28 4.73 -3.36 10.93
C GLY A 28 3.28 -3.55 11.31
N LEU A 29 2.50 -2.47 11.40
CA LEU A 29 1.08 -2.52 11.73
C LEU A 29 0.26 -3.22 10.63
N ALA A 30 0.52 -2.91 9.36
CA ALA A 30 -0.13 -3.58 8.23
C ALA A 30 0.21 -5.08 8.20
N GLY A 31 1.46 -5.43 8.47
CA GLY A 31 1.91 -6.83 8.58
C GLY A 31 1.21 -7.57 9.69
N LEU A 32 1.12 -7.00 10.90
CA LEU A 32 0.40 -7.60 12.03
C LEU A 32 -1.09 -7.76 11.74
N ALA A 33 -1.72 -6.74 11.17
CA ALA A 33 -3.14 -6.80 10.80
C ALA A 33 -3.41 -7.89 9.75
N SER A 34 -2.48 -8.15 8.83
CA SER A 34 -2.62 -9.18 7.80
C SER A 34 -2.61 -10.62 8.36
N LEU A 35 -2.08 -10.81 9.57
CA LEU A 35 -2.07 -12.10 10.26
C LEU A 35 -3.45 -12.46 10.84
N HIS A 36 -4.33 -11.49 11.01
CA HIS A 36 -5.67 -11.76 11.53
C HIS A 36 -6.45 -12.64 10.56
N PRO A 37 -7.16 -13.70 11.03
CA PRO A 37 -7.90 -14.59 10.14
C PRO A 37 -8.95 -13.89 9.26
N ALA A 38 -9.57 -12.83 9.74
CA ALA A 38 -10.52 -12.04 8.97
C ALA A 38 -9.88 -11.21 7.84
N ALA A 39 -8.57 -11.05 7.85
CA ALA A 39 -7.81 -10.37 6.79
C ALA A 39 -7.52 -11.28 5.58
N ARG A 40 -7.81 -12.57 5.67
CA ARG A 40 -7.57 -13.51 4.57
C ARG A 40 -8.57 -13.29 3.44
N PRO A 41 -8.11 -12.92 2.23
CA PRO A 41 -9.00 -12.65 1.10
C PRO A 41 -9.93 -13.84 0.77
N SER A 42 -9.40 -15.05 0.84
CA SER A 42 -10.15 -16.28 0.54
C SER A 42 -11.39 -16.47 1.42
N ARG A 43 -11.39 -15.99 2.67
CA ARG A 43 -12.56 -16.02 3.56
C ARG A 43 -13.72 -15.15 3.07
N HIS A 44 -13.42 -14.18 2.22
CA HIS A 44 -14.39 -13.24 1.66
C HIS A 44 -14.71 -13.53 0.19
N GLY A 45 -14.27 -14.66 -0.33
CA GLY A 45 -14.44 -14.99 -1.75
C GLY A 45 -13.64 -14.06 -2.67
N ILE A 46 -12.45 -13.65 -2.23
CA ILE A 46 -11.55 -12.77 -2.99
C ILE A 46 -10.29 -13.55 -3.36
N ALA A 47 -9.95 -13.57 -4.64
CA ALA A 47 -8.65 -14.02 -5.13
C ALA A 47 -7.72 -12.82 -5.25
N VAL A 48 -6.46 -13.01 -4.83
CA VAL A 48 -5.42 -11.97 -4.93
C VAL A 48 -4.27 -12.50 -5.75
N GLU A 49 -3.93 -11.75 -6.80
CA GLU A 49 -2.71 -11.94 -7.58
C GLU A 49 -1.74 -10.82 -7.21
N ARG A 50 -0.58 -11.19 -6.65
CA ARG A 50 0.37 -10.24 -6.09
C ARG A 50 1.55 -10.02 -7.01
N ASP A 51 2.17 -8.84 -6.87
CA ASP A 51 3.45 -8.50 -7.49
C ASP A 51 3.45 -8.61 -9.03
N VAL A 52 2.31 -8.31 -9.63
CA VAL A 52 2.17 -8.26 -11.09
C VAL A 52 2.98 -7.08 -11.61
N VAL A 53 4.01 -7.37 -12.41
CA VAL A 53 4.88 -6.34 -12.98
C VAL A 53 4.22 -5.72 -14.20
N TYR A 54 4.04 -4.41 -14.20
CA TYR A 54 3.40 -3.67 -15.28
C TYR A 54 4.33 -2.71 -16.05
N GLY A 55 5.58 -2.57 -15.63
CA GLY A 55 6.53 -1.65 -16.24
C GLY A 55 7.99 -2.11 -16.16
N PRO A 56 8.93 -1.34 -16.71
CA PRO A 56 10.33 -1.74 -16.83
C PRO A 56 11.07 -1.84 -15.49
N ASP A 57 10.68 -1.07 -14.48
CA ASP A 57 11.27 -1.15 -13.15
C ASP A 57 10.52 -2.18 -12.29
N ARG A 58 11.04 -3.39 -12.26
CA ARG A 58 10.41 -4.51 -11.52
C ARG A 58 10.28 -4.27 -10.03
N ARG A 59 11.02 -3.35 -9.46
CA ARG A 59 10.95 -3.03 -8.03
C ARG A 59 9.79 -2.11 -7.69
N TRP A 60 9.52 -1.13 -8.55
CA TRP A 60 8.53 -0.09 -8.29
C TRP A 60 7.25 -0.23 -9.12
N HIS A 61 7.36 -0.85 -10.31
CA HIS A 61 6.22 -1.04 -11.19
C HIS A 61 5.53 -2.38 -10.92
N GLN A 62 4.98 -2.50 -9.73
CA GLN A 62 4.22 -3.67 -9.31
C GLN A 62 2.81 -3.27 -8.88
N LEU A 63 1.88 -4.19 -9.04
CA LEU A 63 0.52 -4.05 -8.57
C LEU A 63 0.00 -5.37 -8.00
N ASP A 64 -1.01 -5.28 -7.16
CA ASP A 64 -1.81 -6.42 -6.71
C ASP A 64 -3.22 -6.31 -7.29
N LEU A 65 -3.75 -7.44 -7.78
CA LEU A 65 -5.11 -7.55 -8.27
C LEU A 65 -5.97 -8.29 -7.25
N TYR A 66 -7.08 -7.69 -6.83
CA TYR A 66 -8.07 -8.30 -5.95
C TYR A 66 -9.35 -8.55 -6.76
N ARG A 67 -9.76 -9.81 -6.90
CA ARG A 67 -10.92 -10.23 -7.70
C ARG A 67 -11.99 -10.87 -6.83
N PRO A 68 -13.25 -10.41 -6.91
CA PRO A 68 -14.37 -11.04 -6.20
C PRO A 68 -14.84 -12.31 -6.95
N VAL A 69 -14.23 -13.47 -6.64
CA VAL A 69 -14.50 -14.73 -7.35
C VAL A 69 -15.86 -15.35 -7.02
N HIS A 70 -16.54 -14.85 -5.98
CA HIS A 70 -17.90 -15.29 -5.60
C HIS A 70 -19.00 -14.67 -6.49
N ARG A 71 -18.65 -13.74 -7.36
CA ARG A 71 -19.56 -13.10 -8.32
C ARG A 71 -19.01 -13.24 -9.74
N PRO A 72 -19.84 -13.55 -10.73
CA PRO A 72 -19.40 -13.53 -12.12
C PRO A 72 -19.10 -12.10 -12.55
N GLY A 73 -18.08 -11.95 -13.41
CA GLY A 73 -17.77 -10.67 -14.06
C GLY A 73 -18.73 -10.35 -15.22
N PRO A 74 -18.54 -9.20 -15.88
CA PRO A 74 -17.49 -8.24 -15.61
C PRO A 74 -17.72 -7.45 -14.33
N TRP A 75 -16.63 -7.08 -13.64
CA TRP A 75 -16.67 -6.25 -12.43
C TRP A 75 -16.30 -4.80 -12.73
N PRO A 76 -16.91 -3.82 -12.06
CA PRO A 76 -16.39 -2.46 -12.09
C PRO A 76 -14.99 -2.42 -11.47
N VAL A 77 -14.12 -1.55 -11.98
CA VAL A 77 -12.71 -1.49 -11.60
C VAL A 77 -12.47 -0.32 -10.66
N VAL A 78 -11.78 -0.58 -9.55
CA VAL A 78 -11.16 0.44 -8.69
C VAL A 78 -9.66 0.40 -8.91
N PHE A 79 -9.11 1.51 -9.37
CA PHE A 79 -7.69 1.72 -9.49
C PHE A 79 -7.21 2.50 -8.26
N TYR A 80 -6.53 1.80 -7.33
CA TYR A 80 -6.13 2.38 -6.06
C TYR A 80 -4.66 2.78 -6.07
N VAL A 81 -4.42 4.06 -5.83
CA VAL A 81 -3.08 4.64 -5.70
C VAL A 81 -2.87 5.05 -4.25
N HIS A 82 -1.89 4.46 -3.59
CA HIS A 82 -1.61 4.75 -2.19
C HIS A 82 -1.13 6.19 -1.98
N GLY A 83 -1.38 6.72 -0.78
CA GLY A 83 -0.84 8.00 -0.32
C GLY A 83 0.62 7.88 0.15
N GLY A 84 1.13 8.94 0.81
CA GLY A 84 2.47 8.94 1.41
C GLY A 84 3.53 9.66 0.58
N ALA A 85 3.11 10.63 -0.25
CA ALA A 85 3.99 11.47 -1.07
C ALA A 85 4.97 10.66 -1.94
N PHE A 86 4.54 9.52 -2.43
CA PHE A 86 5.29 8.59 -3.29
C PHE A 86 6.56 7.98 -2.67
N HIS A 87 6.79 8.16 -1.37
CA HIS A 87 8.03 7.72 -0.72
C HIS A 87 7.81 6.88 0.53
N LEU A 88 6.65 6.97 1.18
CA LEU A 88 6.44 6.43 2.52
C LEU A 88 5.62 5.16 2.56
N LEU A 89 4.80 4.91 1.56
CA LEU A 89 3.82 3.83 1.57
C LEU A 89 3.87 3.03 0.27
N SER A 90 3.24 1.88 0.25
CA SER A 90 3.21 0.98 -0.90
C SER A 90 1.87 0.23 -0.98
N LYS A 91 1.68 -0.55 -2.03
CA LYS A 91 0.54 -1.47 -2.13
C LYS A 91 0.45 -2.43 -0.93
N ASP A 92 1.60 -2.79 -0.35
CA ASP A 92 1.67 -3.74 0.76
C ASP A 92 1.18 -3.15 2.08
N THR A 93 1.28 -1.85 2.26
CA THR A 93 0.71 -1.15 3.43
C THR A 93 -0.79 -0.88 3.27
N HIS A 94 -1.29 -0.87 2.03
CA HIS A 94 -2.69 -0.56 1.71
C HIS A 94 -3.49 -1.78 1.22
N TRP A 95 -3.04 -3.00 1.54
CA TRP A 95 -3.73 -4.24 1.18
C TRP A 95 -5.20 -4.27 1.65
N LEU A 96 -5.49 -3.64 2.78
CA LEU A 96 -6.83 -3.58 3.35
C LEU A 96 -7.80 -2.87 2.41
N MET A 97 -7.37 -1.83 1.71
CA MET A 97 -8.21 -1.10 0.75
C MET A 97 -8.57 -1.99 -0.44
N GLY A 98 -7.62 -2.80 -0.93
CA GLY A 98 -7.89 -3.81 -1.94
C GLY A 98 -8.95 -4.79 -1.50
N LEU A 99 -8.84 -5.32 -0.29
CA LEU A 99 -9.79 -6.25 0.29
C LEU A 99 -11.19 -5.62 0.47
N VAL A 100 -11.26 -4.42 1.02
CA VAL A 100 -12.54 -3.72 1.28
C VAL A 100 -13.31 -3.48 -0.02
N PHE A 101 -12.68 -2.91 -1.04
CA PHE A 101 -13.35 -2.66 -2.31
C PHE A 101 -13.74 -3.96 -3.03
N ALA A 102 -12.87 -4.98 -3.03
CA ALA A 102 -13.18 -6.27 -3.64
C ALA A 102 -14.37 -6.97 -2.96
N ARG A 103 -14.52 -6.84 -1.65
CA ARG A 103 -15.70 -7.32 -0.91
C ARG A 103 -17.00 -6.66 -1.37
N HIS A 104 -16.93 -5.43 -1.86
CA HIS A 104 -18.07 -4.71 -2.42
C HIS A 104 -18.30 -5.01 -3.92
N GLY A 105 -17.57 -5.95 -4.49
CA GLY A 105 -17.78 -6.42 -5.85
C GLY A 105 -16.92 -5.74 -6.93
N TYR A 106 -15.89 -5.01 -6.55
CA TYR A 106 -14.97 -4.38 -7.49
C TYR A 106 -13.77 -5.28 -7.80
N LEU A 107 -13.30 -5.23 -9.05
CA LEU A 107 -11.93 -5.64 -9.37
C LEU A 107 -11.01 -4.50 -8.94
N VAL A 108 -10.07 -4.77 -8.04
CA VAL A 108 -9.18 -3.72 -7.51
C VAL A 108 -7.79 -3.89 -8.08
N VAL A 109 -7.26 -2.81 -8.63
CA VAL A 109 -5.86 -2.67 -9.06
C VAL A 109 -5.17 -1.79 -8.03
N ASN A 110 -4.39 -2.39 -7.15
CA ASN A 110 -3.64 -1.71 -6.09
C ASN A 110 -2.18 -1.60 -6.49
N ILE A 111 -1.73 -0.41 -6.86
CA ILE A 111 -0.38 -0.17 -7.41
C ILE A 111 0.62 0.33 -6.35
N SER A 112 1.88 0.05 -6.61
CA SER A 112 3.03 0.66 -5.93
C SER A 112 3.48 1.92 -6.63
#